data_71ebcd181feb650fc12536abf3b79c0e
#
_entry.id   71ebcd181feb650fc12536abf3b79c0e
#
_cell.length_a   1.000
_cell.length_b   1.000
_cell.length_c   1.000
_cell.angle_alpha   90.00
_cell.angle_beta   90.00
_cell.angle_gamma   90.00
#
_symmetry.space_group_name_H-M   'P 1'
#
loop_
_entity.id
_entity.type
_entity.pdbx_description
1 polymer ?
#
loop_
_entity_poly.entity_id
_entity_poly.type
_entity_poly.pdbx_seq_one_letter_code
_entity_poly.pdbx_strand_id
1 'polypeptide(L)'
;MSELDELYQTLFSEEKKQEKSISMKDIVALLKEYWSFIWKKKWFVVGIGILGGIIGFVYASVRTTTYQANYVFTVGGGSTPTGVSSISLLLGMGGGSMDAFSGDNLLELLKSRSLVENTLLSPCVYEGDTITFIEYLLICDSVRADCLNGETPEVKEGVVSICDIEYPFGQDRATFSRAQDSILMRKAKGLLKENITVSRRDKKLSYMEYSFSYKNELFAKRFSEAHLNAVKDFYVETKTAMSTKNIERFQYRADSIKEELGKAIALRAAYLDHNRNASGLGISSHAHKIEMDIQVLSATYAEVVKNLEALKLDQVRETPLIQIIDKPYLPLPNDKMRKLKGLIIGGFLAGFLSVIGLVLWSYVLKMKKNGETDQQEIVLADNSSK
;
A
#
# COMPACT_ATOMS: atom_id res chain seq x y z
N MET A 1 52.86 -57.54 10.80
CA MET A 1 52.52 -56.15 11.11
C MET A 1 53.28 -55.14 10.22
N SER A 2 54.26 -55.56 9.44
CA SER A 2 55.07 -54.71 8.55
C SER A 2 54.45 -54.51 7.13
N GLU A 3 53.76 -55.52 6.61
CA GLU A 3 53.14 -55.41 5.25
C GLU A 3 51.91 -54.55 5.19
N LEU A 4 51.17 -54.44 6.28
CA LEU A 4 49.95 -53.56 6.37
C LEU A 4 50.36 -52.10 6.46
N ASP A 5 51.48 -51.77 7.08
CA ASP A 5 52.00 -50.40 7.16
C ASP A 5 52.52 -49.87 5.82
N GLU A 6 53.21 -50.80 5.03
CA GLU A 6 53.67 -50.46 3.67
C GLU A 6 52.48 -50.27 2.72
N LEU A 7 51.43 -51.10 2.82
CA LEU A 7 50.22 -50.93 2.00
C LEU A 7 49.44 -49.61 2.33
N TYR A 8 49.39 -49.27 3.61
CA TYR A 8 48.81 -48.00 4.05
C TYR A 8 49.61 -46.81 3.54
N GLN A 9 50.94 -46.87 3.61
CA GLN A 9 51.81 -45.79 3.13
C GLN A 9 51.77 -45.64 1.61
N THR A 10 51.59 -46.71 0.83
CA THR A 10 51.43 -46.63 -0.62
C THR A 10 50.01 -46.06 -1.03
N LEU A 11 48.97 -46.50 -0.37
CA LEU A 11 47.62 -46.00 -0.65
C LEU A 11 47.44 -44.49 -0.31
N PHE A 12 47.99 -44.06 0.82
CA PHE A 12 47.94 -42.63 1.20
C PHE A 12 48.98 -41.76 0.49
N SER A 13 50.01 -42.32 -0.11
CA SER A 13 50.96 -41.57 -0.94
C SER A 13 50.42 -41.33 -2.37
N GLU A 14 49.53 -42.18 -2.88
CA GLU A 14 48.86 -41.94 -4.17
C GLU A 14 47.75 -40.90 -4.05
N GLU A 15 47.03 -40.84 -2.92
CA GLU A 15 45.98 -39.83 -2.69
C GLU A 15 46.53 -38.39 -2.55
N LYS A 16 47.81 -38.27 -2.11
CA LYS A 16 48.48 -36.94 -1.95
C LYS A 16 49.04 -36.37 -3.26
N LYS A 17 48.94 -37.08 -4.38
CA LYS A 17 49.54 -36.66 -5.65
C LYS A 17 48.63 -35.85 -6.57
N GLN A 18 47.42 -35.53 -6.14
CA GLN A 18 46.44 -34.76 -6.97
C GLN A 18 45.91 -33.45 -6.39
N GLU A 19 46.44 -32.95 -5.30
CA GLU A 19 46.28 -31.53 -5.01
C GLU A 19 47.30 -30.69 -5.79
N LYS A 20 47.02 -30.50 -7.07
CA LYS A 20 47.74 -29.55 -7.89
C LYS A 20 47.36 -28.14 -7.35
N SER A 21 48.19 -27.65 -6.41
CA SER A 21 48.10 -26.30 -5.93
C SER A 21 48.14 -25.34 -7.14
N ILE A 22 47.01 -24.76 -7.49
CA ILE A 22 46.94 -23.82 -8.59
C ILE A 22 47.81 -22.61 -8.22
N SER A 23 48.98 -22.52 -8.84
CA SER A 23 49.91 -21.42 -8.61
C SER A 23 49.28 -20.13 -9.17
N MET A 24 49.52 -18.99 -8.52
CA MET A 24 49.14 -17.67 -9.06
C MET A 24 49.64 -17.46 -10.50
N LYS A 25 50.75 -18.08 -10.89
CA LYS A 25 51.28 -18.04 -12.27
C LYS A 25 50.41 -18.81 -13.25
N ASP A 26 49.80 -19.91 -12.82
CA ASP A 26 48.89 -20.71 -13.66
C ASP A 26 47.56 -19.96 -13.92
N ILE A 27 47.08 -19.26 -12.90
CA ILE A 27 45.86 -18.39 -13.03
C ILE A 27 46.15 -17.25 -14.03
N VAL A 28 47.30 -16.60 -13.92
CA VAL A 28 47.69 -15.53 -14.86
C VAL A 28 47.87 -16.03 -16.29
N ALA A 29 48.46 -17.22 -16.44
CA ALA A 29 48.65 -17.87 -17.75
C ALA A 29 47.28 -18.22 -18.38
N LEU A 30 46.34 -18.78 -17.61
CA LEU A 30 44.97 -19.07 -18.06
C LEU A 30 44.24 -17.80 -18.43
N LEU A 31 44.33 -16.75 -17.64
CA LEU A 31 43.70 -15.44 -17.94
C LEU A 31 44.26 -14.86 -19.24
N LYS A 32 45.57 -14.95 -19.50
CA LYS A 32 46.20 -14.46 -20.72
C LYS A 32 45.78 -15.28 -21.95
N GLU A 33 45.60 -16.58 -21.81
CA GLU A 33 45.11 -17.46 -22.88
C GLU A 33 43.65 -17.13 -23.27
N TYR A 34 42.79 -17.02 -22.26
CA TYR A 34 41.36 -16.61 -22.49
C TYR A 34 41.26 -15.19 -23.05
N TRP A 35 42.11 -14.27 -22.57
CA TRP A 35 42.16 -12.90 -23.12
C TRP A 35 42.54 -12.90 -24.61
N SER A 36 43.55 -13.67 -25.02
CA SER A 36 43.95 -13.81 -26.41
C SER A 36 42.83 -14.39 -27.29
N PHE A 37 42.06 -15.37 -26.75
CA PHE A 37 40.96 -16.01 -27.44
C PHE A 37 39.80 -15.02 -27.64
N ILE A 38 39.45 -14.24 -26.61
CA ILE A 38 38.40 -13.18 -26.67
C ILE A 38 38.84 -12.11 -27.68
N TRP A 39 40.12 -11.71 -27.69
CA TRP A 39 40.62 -10.69 -28.61
C TRP A 39 40.54 -11.12 -30.06
N LYS A 40 40.77 -12.40 -30.36
CA LYS A 40 40.60 -12.97 -31.70
C LYS A 40 39.14 -12.95 -32.18
N LYS A 41 38.17 -13.06 -31.24
CA LYS A 41 36.73 -13.04 -31.52
C LYS A 41 36.04 -11.72 -31.17
N LYS A 42 36.78 -10.62 -31.01
CA LYS A 42 36.26 -9.31 -30.60
C LYS A 42 35.09 -8.82 -31.45
N TRP A 43 35.12 -9.06 -32.75
CA TRP A 43 34.03 -8.66 -33.67
C TRP A 43 32.72 -9.41 -33.35
N PHE A 44 32.80 -10.65 -32.93
CA PHE A 44 31.63 -11.42 -32.52
C PHE A 44 31.02 -10.85 -31.22
N VAL A 45 31.85 -10.53 -30.24
CA VAL A 45 31.40 -9.90 -28.97
C VAL A 45 30.77 -8.53 -29.25
N VAL A 46 31.40 -7.71 -30.10
CA VAL A 46 30.86 -6.40 -30.51
C VAL A 46 29.54 -6.57 -31.25
N GLY A 47 29.43 -7.53 -32.16
CA GLY A 47 28.20 -7.81 -32.91
C GLY A 47 27.02 -8.17 -31.98
N ILE A 48 27.25 -9.07 -31.00
CA ILE A 48 26.24 -9.43 -29.99
C ILE A 48 25.93 -8.23 -29.09
N GLY A 49 26.94 -7.44 -28.70
CA GLY A 49 26.75 -6.20 -27.95
C GLY A 49 25.86 -5.20 -28.68
N ILE A 50 26.05 -5.01 -29.98
CA ILE A 50 25.21 -4.13 -30.82
C ILE A 50 23.77 -4.67 -30.90
N LEU A 51 23.59 -5.97 -31.11
CA LEU A 51 22.26 -6.60 -31.12
C LEU A 51 21.55 -6.43 -29.78
N GLY A 52 22.25 -6.68 -28.65
CA GLY A 52 21.73 -6.45 -27.32
C GLY A 52 21.40 -4.97 -27.07
N GLY A 53 22.22 -4.05 -27.60
CA GLY A 53 21.93 -2.62 -27.53
C GLY A 53 20.65 -2.23 -28.28
N ILE A 54 20.44 -2.78 -29.49
CA ILE A 54 19.21 -2.58 -30.26
C ILE A 54 17.99 -3.10 -29.50
N ILE A 55 18.07 -4.31 -28.92
CA ILE A 55 16.99 -4.88 -28.13
C ILE A 55 16.70 -4.00 -26.91
N GLY A 56 17.75 -3.54 -26.21
CA GLY A 56 17.61 -2.63 -25.06
C GLY A 56 17.02 -1.27 -25.45
N PHE A 57 17.35 -0.75 -26.64
CA PHE A 57 16.79 0.49 -27.17
C PHE A 57 15.29 0.32 -27.50
N VAL A 58 14.90 -0.77 -28.16
CA VAL A 58 13.51 -1.10 -28.48
C VAL A 58 12.71 -1.26 -27.19
N TYR A 59 13.22 -2.00 -26.21
CA TYR A 59 12.59 -2.16 -24.90
C TYR A 59 12.37 -0.82 -24.21
N ALA A 60 13.38 0.05 -24.17
CA ALA A 60 13.24 1.39 -23.57
C ALA A 60 12.29 2.31 -24.35
N SER A 61 12.05 2.05 -25.65
CA SER A 61 11.12 2.82 -26.49
C SER A 61 9.66 2.38 -26.30
N VAL A 62 9.42 1.10 -26.06
CA VAL A 62 8.08 0.52 -25.89
C VAL A 62 7.57 0.66 -24.46
N ARG A 63 8.48 0.79 -23.48
CA ARG A 63 8.09 0.96 -22.09
C ARG A 63 7.27 2.22 -21.88
N THR A 64 6.05 2.08 -21.37
CA THR A 64 5.15 3.18 -21.04
C THR A 64 5.75 4.04 -19.92
N THR A 65 5.69 5.36 -20.10
CA THR A 65 6.09 6.31 -19.06
C THR A 65 5.04 6.32 -17.96
N THR A 66 5.45 6.23 -16.71
CA THR A 66 4.57 6.38 -15.54
C THR A 66 4.92 7.66 -14.80
N TYR A 67 3.88 8.36 -14.31
CA TYR A 67 3.99 9.58 -13.53
C TYR A 67 3.69 9.25 -12.08
N GLN A 68 4.49 9.78 -11.16
CA GLN A 68 4.40 9.50 -9.73
C GLN A 68 3.84 10.70 -8.96
N ALA A 69 2.71 10.51 -8.25
CA ALA A 69 2.18 11.47 -7.29
C ALA A 69 2.58 11.01 -5.88
N ASN A 70 3.51 11.72 -5.26
CA ASN A 70 4.05 11.39 -3.95
C ASN A 70 3.52 12.37 -2.90
N TYR A 71 2.97 11.83 -1.80
CA TYR A 71 2.54 12.57 -0.63
C TYR A 71 3.36 12.13 0.57
N VAL A 72 3.84 13.12 1.33
CA VAL A 72 4.44 12.88 2.64
C VAL A 72 3.54 13.52 3.68
N PHE A 73 3.11 12.74 4.66
CA PHE A 73 2.22 13.21 5.71
C PHE A 73 2.61 12.62 7.07
N THR A 74 2.13 13.25 8.12
CA THR A 74 2.24 12.75 9.50
C THR A 74 0.87 12.69 10.15
N VAL A 75 0.70 11.73 11.04
CA VAL A 75 -0.49 11.65 11.90
C VAL A 75 -0.10 12.14 13.27
N GLY A 76 -0.60 13.31 13.64
CA GLY A 76 -0.52 13.80 15.00
C GLY A 76 -1.37 12.90 15.89
N GLY A 77 -0.77 12.01 16.65
CA GLY A 77 -1.46 11.33 17.74
C GLY A 77 -1.75 12.37 18.83
N GLY A 78 -3.01 12.58 19.17
CA GLY A 78 -3.33 13.28 20.40
C GLY A 78 -2.64 12.52 21.54
N SER A 79 -1.56 13.09 22.06
CA SER A 79 -0.96 12.62 23.30
C SER A 79 -2.06 12.75 24.36
N THR A 80 -2.53 11.63 24.88
CA THR A 80 -3.42 11.62 26.03
C THR A 80 -2.72 12.34 27.19
N PRO A 81 -3.19 13.54 27.59
CA PRO A 81 -2.75 14.07 28.87
C PRO A 81 -3.28 13.14 29.94
N THR A 82 -2.44 12.70 30.82
CA THR A 82 -2.60 11.72 31.91
C THR A 82 -3.74 12.05 32.92
N GLY A 83 -4.60 13.01 32.63
CA GLY A 83 -5.60 13.50 33.59
C GLY A 83 -7.07 13.23 33.25
N VAL A 84 -7.42 12.87 32.02
CA VAL A 84 -8.83 12.76 31.59
C VAL A 84 -9.29 11.32 31.34
N SER A 85 -8.35 10.38 31.28
CA SER A 85 -8.64 8.94 31.18
C SER A 85 -9.43 8.37 32.38
N SER A 86 -9.54 9.11 33.48
CA SER A 86 -10.33 8.70 34.63
C SER A 86 -11.84 8.78 34.42
N ILE A 87 -12.34 9.67 33.56
CA ILE A 87 -13.79 9.77 33.30
C ILE A 87 -14.25 8.67 32.35
N SER A 88 -13.49 8.37 31.31
CA SER A 88 -13.76 7.26 30.39
C SER A 88 -13.65 5.91 31.09
N LEU A 89 -12.74 5.79 32.09
CA LEU A 89 -12.61 4.59 32.92
C LEU A 89 -13.81 4.45 33.89
N LEU A 90 -14.27 5.58 34.48
CA LEU A 90 -15.39 5.61 35.42
C LEU A 90 -16.74 5.31 34.76
N LEU A 91 -16.87 5.65 33.43
CA LEU A 91 -18.09 5.39 32.67
C LEU A 91 -18.15 3.97 32.08
N GLY A 92 -17.24 3.07 32.51
CA GLY A 92 -17.22 1.68 32.05
C GLY A 92 -16.82 1.53 30.57
N MET A 93 -16.31 2.60 29.94
CA MET A 93 -15.77 2.60 28.59
C MET A 93 -14.32 2.14 28.62
N GLY A 94 -14.08 1.09 29.43
CA GLY A 94 -12.76 0.53 29.68
C GLY A 94 -12.02 0.20 28.43
N GLY A 95 -10.86 0.80 28.33
CA GLY A 95 -9.65 0.40 27.65
C GLY A 95 -9.69 -0.76 26.66
N GLY A 96 -10.53 -0.66 25.63
CA GLY A 96 -10.44 -1.49 24.43
C GLY A 96 -9.67 -0.72 23.37
N SER A 97 -8.36 -0.98 23.29
CA SER A 97 -7.50 -0.69 22.14
C SER A 97 -7.54 0.73 21.55
N MET A 98 -7.14 1.73 22.31
CA MET A 98 -6.72 3.03 21.74
C MET A 98 -5.53 2.91 20.78
N ASP A 99 -4.77 1.82 20.88
CA ASP A 99 -3.66 1.52 19.95
C ASP A 99 -4.10 0.93 18.60
N ALA A 100 -5.37 0.52 18.45
CA ALA A 100 -5.86 -0.04 17.20
C ALA A 100 -5.81 0.96 16.00
N PHE A 101 -5.75 2.27 16.29
CA PHE A 101 -5.64 3.33 15.30
C PHE A 101 -4.30 4.09 15.39
N SER A 102 -3.21 3.36 15.60
CA SER A 102 -1.86 3.91 15.41
C SER A 102 -1.65 4.27 13.94
N GLY A 103 -0.61 5.07 13.65
CA GLY A 103 -0.29 5.44 12.27
C GLY A 103 -0.15 4.26 11.31
N ASP A 104 0.14 3.04 11.81
CA ASP A 104 0.21 1.81 11.01
C ASP A 104 -1.14 1.44 10.41
N ASN A 105 -2.23 1.65 11.14
CA ASN A 105 -3.57 1.37 10.63
C ASN A 105 -3.97 2.31 9.49
N LEU A 106 -3.50 3.57 9.49
CA LEU A 106 -3.71 4.46 8.37
C LEU A 106 -3.00 3.96 7.09
N LEU A 107 -1.80 3.36 7.24
CA LEU A 107 -1.10 2.74 6.12
C LEU A 107 -1.88 1.55 5.54
N GLU A 108 -2.51 0.75 6.40
CA GLU A 108 -3.36 -0.36 5.95
C GLU A 108 -4.67 0.12 5.34
N LEU A 109 -5.25 1.21 5.84
CA LEU A 109 -6.43 1.84 5.21
C LEU A 109 -6.12 2.35 3.80
N LEU A 110 -4.95 2.93 3.57
CA LEU A 110 -4.50 3.34 2.23
C LEU A 110 -4.36 2.15 1.25
N LYS A 111 -4.21 0.92 1.76
CA LYS A 111 -4.20 -0.31 0.97
C LYS A 111 -5.57 -1.02 0.98
N SER A 112 -6.59 -0.42 1.57
CA SER A 112 -7.91 -1.00 1.63
C SER A 112 -8.58 -1.00 0.25
N ARG A 113 -8.97 -2.19 -0.21
CA ARG A 113 -9.72 -2.34 -1.47
C ARG A 113 -11.02 -1.54 -1.46
N SER A 114 -11.76 -1.58 -0.36
CA SER A 114 -13.04 -0.87 -0.24
C SER A 114 -12.87 0.64 -0.41
N LEU A 115 -11.81 1.23 0.15
CA LEU A 115 -11.56 2.66 0.02
C LEU A 115 -11.10 3.03 -1.40
N VAL A 116 -10.33 2.18 -2.08
CA VAL A 116 -10.00 2.36 -3.49
C VAL A 116 -11.25 2.25 -4.37
N GLU A 117 -12.13 1.28 -4.13
CA GLU A 117 -13.40 1.13 -4.84
C GLU A 117 -14.30 2.36 -4.64
N ASN A 118 -14.44 2.86 -3.40
CA ASN A 118 -15.18 4.07 -3.10
C ASN A 118 -14.60 5.30 -3.80
N THR A 119 -13.27 5.41 -3.83
CA THR A 119 -12.61 6.49 -4.58
C THR A 119 -12.85 6.38 -6.08
N LEU A 120 -12.82 5.17 -6.63
CA LEU A 120 -13.13 4.96 -8.06
C LEU A 120 -14.56 5.36 -8.44
N LEU A 121 -15.50 5.24 -7.51
CA LEU A 121 -16.89 5.66 -7.70
C LEU A 121 -17.11 7.15 -7.39
N SER A 122 -16.15 7.84 -6.79
CA SER A 122 -16.29 9.27 -6.50
C SER A 122 -16.20 10.13 -7.78
N PRO A 123 -16.81 11.33 -7.76
CA PRO A 123 -16.81 12.20 -8.93
C PRO A 123 -15.45 12.83 -9.22
N CYS A 124 -15.16 13.02 -10.49
CA CYS A 124 -14.04 13.83 -10.96
C CYS A 124 -14.44 14.63 -12.20
N VAL A 125 -13.74 15.73 -12.45
CA VAL A 125 -13.97 16.55 -13.64
C VAL A 125 -13.04 16.09 -14.75
N TYR A 126 -13.56 15.70 -15.91
CA TYR A 126 -12.82 15.35 -17.12
C TYR A 126 -13.39 16.14 -18.30
N GLU A 127 -12.56 16.92 -18.97
CA GLU A 127 -12.92 17.76 -20.14
C GLU A 127 -14.14 18.68 -19.95
N GLY A 128 -14.47 19.05 -18.70
CA GLY A 128 -15.62 19.88 -18.36
C GLY A 128 -16.82 19.10 -17.83
N ASP A 129 -16.88 17.81 -18.05
CA ASP A 129 -17.94 16.93 -17.55
C ASP A 129 -17.57 16.28 -16.22
N THR A 130 -18.60 16.00 -15.41
CA THR A 130 -18.43 15.26 -14.14
C THR A 130 -18.68 13.79 -14.40
N ILE A 131 -17.61 12.99 -14.31
CA ILE A 131 -17.65 11.53 -14.45
C ILE A 131 -17.12 10.86 -13.18
N THR A 132 -17.24 9.54 -13.08
CA THR A 132 -16.58 8.78 -11.99
C THR A 132 -15.12 8.51 -12.30
N PHE A 133 -14.28 8.34 -11.27
CA PHE A 133 -12.88 7.97 -11.50
C PHE A 133 -12.72 6.62 -12.20
N ILE A 134 -13.66 5.68 -12.07
CA ILE A 134 -13.63 4.43 -12.81
C ILE A 134 -13.82 4.67 -14.31
N GLU A 135 -14.72 5.55 -14.72
CA GLU A 135 -14.86 5.93 -16.13
C GLU A 135 -13.61 6.63 -16.65
N TYR A 136 -13.06 7.56 -15.86
CA TYR A 136 -11.80 8.20 -16.23
C TYR A 136 -10.65 7.18 -16.38
N LEU A 137 -10.58 6.17 -15.51
CA LEU A 137 -9.64 5.07 -15.59
C LEU A 137 -9.80 4.26 -16.89
N LEU A 138 -11.05 3.94 -17.26
CA LEU A 138 -11.35 3.20 -18.48
C LEU A 138 -10.99 3.99 -19.74
N ILE A 139 -11.17 5.31 -19.72
CA ILE A 139 -10.71 6.22 -20.79
C ILE A 139 -9.18 6.21 -20.86
N CYS A 140 -8.50 6.38 -19.74
CA CYS A 140 -7.04 6.37 -19.67
C CYS A 140 -6.43 5.02 -20.12
N ASP A 141 -7.11 3.90 -19.88
CA ASP A 141 -6.69 2.58 -20.33
C ASP A 141 -7.01 2.28 -21.80
N SER A 142 -7.52 3.28 -22.53
CA SER A 142 -7.97 3.17 -23.93
C SER A 142 -9.11 2.19 -24.15
N VAL A 143 -9.70 1.63 -23.09
CA VAL A 143 -10.81 0.66 -23.17
C VAL A 143 -11.99 1.27 -23.92
N ARG A 144 -12.32 2.54 -23.63
CA ARG A 144 -13.43 3.24 -24.31
C ARG A 144 -13.09 3.52 -25.79
N ALA A 145 -11.84 3.86 -26.12
CA ALA A 145 -11.41 4.08 -27.49
C ALA A 145 -11.43 2.77 -28.30
N ASP A 146 -10.95 1.67 -27.71
CA ASP A 146 -10.96 0.35 -28.34
C ASP A 146 -12.39 -0.11 -28.62
N CYS A 147 -13.32 0.15 -27.68
CA CYS A 147 -14.76 -0.10 -27.88
C CYS A 147 -15.35 0.68 -29.05
N LEU A 148 -15.01 1.96 -29.22
CA LEU A 148 -15.50 2.81 -30.31
C LEU A 148 -14.94 2.36 -31.68
N ASN A 149 -13.72 1.81 -31.70
CA ASN A 149 -13.08 1.29 -32.92
C ASN A 149 -13.53 -0.13 -33.29
N GLY A 150 -14.41 -0.75 -32.51
CA GLY A 150 -14.88 -2.11 -32.72
C GLY A 150 -13.87 -3.21 -32.33
N GLU A 151 -12.76 -2.83 -31.69
CA GLU A 151 -11.78 -3.73 -31.13
C GLU A 151 -12.26 -4.19 -29.73
N THR A 152 -13.35 -4.98 -29.69
CA THR A 152 -13.78 -5.57 -28.42
C THR A 152 -12.76 -6.62 -28.00
N PRO A 153 -12.20 -6.54 -26.78
CA PRO A 153 -11.40 -7.65 -26.25
C PRO A 153 -12.24 -8.93 -26.32
N GLU A 154 -11.68 -10.01 -26.85
CA GLU A 154 -12.36 -11.31 -27.04
C GLU A 154 -13.17 -11.67 -25.79
N VAL A 155 -14.47 -11.54 -25.89
CA VAL A 155 -15.41 -11.88 -24.82
C VAL A 155 -15.82 -13.32 -25.06
N LYS A 156 -15.49 -14.21 -24.14
CA LYS A 156 -16.03 -15.58 -24.13
C LYS A 156 -17.54 -15.49 -24.13
N GLU A 157 -18.19 -16.31 -24.95
CA GLU A 157 -19.64 -16.39 -25.08
C GLU A 157 -20.33 -16.39 -23.69
N GLY A 158 -21.25 -15.42 -23.48
CA GLY A 158 -21.97 -15.25 -22.22
C GLY A 158 -21.40 -14.25 -21.21
N VAL A 159 -20.32 -13.53 -21.54
CA VAL A 159 -19.77 -12.46 -20.70
C VAL A 159 -20.18 -11.09 -21.28
N VAL A 160 -20.75 -10.23 -20.45
CA VAL A 160 -21.11 -8.85 -20.83
C VAL A 160 -19.84 -8.10 -21.24
N SER A 161 -19.86 -7.47 -22.42
CA SER A 161 -18.73 -6.67 -22.91
C SER A 161 -18.47 -5.51 -21.96
N ILE A 162 -17.21 -5.21 -21.69
CA ILE A 162 -16.82 -4.05 -20.91
C ILE A 162 -17.28 -2.74 -21.57
N CYS A 163 -17.54 -2.77 -22.87
CA CYS A 163 -18.01 -1.65 -23.67
C CYS A 163 -19.44 -1.21 -23.31
N ASP A 164 -20.29 -2.16 -22.90
CA ASP A 164 -21.71 -1.93 -22.56
C ASP A 164 -21.91 -1.53 -21.09
N ILE A 165 -20.80 -1.43 -20.33
CA ILE A 165 -20.85 -1.14 -18.91
C ILE A 165 -20.47 0.31 -18.67
N GLU A 166 -21.39 1.05 -18.06
CA GLU A 166 -21.22 2.43 -17.65
C GLU A 166 -21.29 2.57 -16.12
N TYR A 167 -20.62 3.58 -15.59
CA TYR A 167 -20.64 3.94 -14.17
C TYR A 167 -21.09 5.39 -14.01
N PRO A 168 -22.40 5.66 -14.19
CA PRO A 168 -22.91 7.00 -14.06
C PRO A 168 -22.71 7.52 -12.64
N PHE A 169 -22.43 8.81 -12.54
CA PHE A 169 -22.28 9.47 -11.25
C PHE A 169 -23.58 9.41 -10.44
N GLY A 170 -23.46 9.07 -9.15
CA GLY A 170 -24.59 8.99 -8.22
C GLY A 170 -25.36 7.67 -8.24
N GLN A 171 -24.97 6.70 -9.04
CA GLN A 171 -25.56 5.36 -8.98
C GLN A 171 -25.20 4.65 -7.67
N ASP A 172 -26.21 4.16 -6.95
CA ASP A 172 -25.99 3.37 -5.75
C ASP A 172 -25.35 2.02 -6.11
N ARG A 173 -24.29 1.66 -5.41
CA ARG A 173 -23.60 0.37 -5.58
C ARG A 173 -24.53 -0.84 -5.39
N ALA A 174 -25.55 -0.72 -4.55
CA ALA A 174 -26.53 -1.79 -4.35
C ALA A 174 -27.29 -2.16 -5.64
N THR A 175 -27.32 -1.23 -6.63
CA THR A 175 -27.99 -1.43 -7.92
C THR A 175 -27.04 -1.94 -9.02
N PHE A 176 -25.77 -2.18 -8.71
CA PHE A 176 -24.78 -2.62 -9.69
C PHE A 176 -25.07 -4.04 -10.18
N SER A 177 -24.84 -4.22 -11.47
CA SER A 177 -24.80 -5.55 -12.06
C SER A 177 -23.57 -6.32 -11.61
N ARG A 178 -23.60 -7.65 -11.67
CA ARG A 178 -22.43 -8.49 -11.38
C ARG A 178 -21.22 -8.13 -12.24
N ALA A 179 -21.43 -7.69 -13.46
CA ALA A 179 -20.38 -7.29 -14.37
C ALA A 179 -19.72 -5.97 -13.93
N GLN A 180 -20.52 -4.96 -13.53
CA GLN A 180 -20.00 -3.72 -12.96
C GLN A 180 -19.14 -3.98 -11.72
N ASP A 181 -19.65 -4.74 -10.76
CA ASP A 181 -18.88 -5.08 -9.54
C ASP A 181 -17.58 -5.85 -9.87
N SER A 182 -17.63 -6.79 -10.81
CA SER A 182 -16.46 -7.57 -11.20
C SER A 182 -15.35 -6.70 -11.81
N ILE A 183 -15.72 -5.75 -12.66
CA ILE A 183 -14.77 -4.84 -13.29
C ILE A 183 -14.21 -3.86 -12.26
N LEU A 184 -15.06 -3.24 -11.45
CA LEU A 184 -14.65 -2.33 -10.38
C LEU A 184 -13.64 -3.02 -9.45
N MET A 185 -13.97 -4.22 -8.99
CA MET A 185 -13.13 -5.01 -8.10
C MET A 185 -11.78 -5.38 -8.74
N ARG A 186 -11.78 -5.77 -10.02
CA ARG A 186 -10.56 -6.10 -10.78
C ARG A 186 -9.65 -4.87 -10.95
N LYS A 187 -10.24 -3.72 -11.32
CA LYS A 187 -9.49 -2.47 -11.48
C LYS A 187 -8.94 -1.97 -10.15
N ALA A 188 -9.72 -1.98 -9.08
CA ALA A 188 -9.27 -1.63 -7.73
C ALA A 188 -8.10 -2.53 -7.26
N LYS A 189 -8.20 -3.85 -7.47
CA LYS A 189 -7.14 -4.79 -7.13
C LYS A 189 -5.87 -4.55 -7.95
N GLY A 190 -6.00 -4.22 -9.23
CA GLY A 190 -4.87 -3.85 -10.10
C GLY A 190 -4.15 -2.60 -9.58
N LEU A 191 -4.90 -1.53 -9.28
CA LEU A 191 -4.34 -0.29 -8.75
C LEU A 191 -3.60 -0.51 -7.42
N LEU A 192 -4.18 -1.31 -6.52
CA LEU A 192 -3.54 -1.65 -5.24
C LEU A 192 -2.22 -2.39 -5.40
N LYS A 193 -2.15 -3.31 -6.35
CA LYS A 193 -0.98 -4.16 -6.54
C LYS A 193 0.16 -3.47 -7.27
N GLU A 194 -0.17 -2.64 -8.26
CA GLU A 194 0.80 -2.16 -9.25
C GLU A 194 1.06 -0.65 -9.13
N ASN A 195 0.08 0.12 -8.65
CA ASN A 195 0.12 1.57 -8.72
C ASN A 195 0.23 2.26 -7.36
N ILE A 196 -0.25 1.62 -6.28
CA ILE A 196 -0.22 2.18 -4.92
C ILE A 196 0.95 1.61 -4.14
N THR A 197 1.80 2.51 -3.66
CA THR A 197 2.88 2.16 -2.73
C THR A 197 2.75 3.01 -1.48
N VAL A 198 2.74 2.35 -0.32
CA VAL A 198 2.64 3.01 0.98
C VAL A 198 3.75 2.49 1.87
N SER A 199 4.53 3.41 2.44
CA SER A 199 5.67 3.08 3.28
C SER A 199 5.88 4.10 4.41
N ARG A 200 6.62 3.71 5.44
CA ARG A 200 7.20 4.67 6.39
C ARG A 200 8.56 5.12 5.86
N ARG A 201 8.77 6.41 5.78
CA ARG A 201 10.04 6.98 5.34
C ARG A 201 11.20 6.66 6.29
N ASP A 202 10.92 6.62 7.59
CA ASP A 202 11.85 6.22 8.65
C ASP A 202 11.06 5.53 9.78
N LYS A 203 11.60 4.44 10.33
CA LYS A 203 10.99 3.71 11.46
C LYS A 203 10.96 4.54 12.76
N LYS A 204 11.86 5.53 12.89
CA LYS A 204 11.97 6.42 14.06
C LYS A 204 11.09 7.67 13.95
N LEU A 205 10.65 8.02 12.75
CA LEU A 205 9.86 9.22 12.49
C LEU A 205 8.43 8.83 12.13
N SER A 206 7.47 9.62 12.57
CA SER A 206 6.05 9.42 12.26
C SER A 206 5.69 9.84 10.82
N TYR A 207 6.67 9.95 9.91
CA TYR A 207 6.45 10.33 8.52
C TYR A 207 6.07 9.12 7.68
N MET A 208 4.94 9.26 6.99
CA MET A 208 4.40 8.28 6.07
C MET A 208 4.47 8.83 4.66
N GLU A 209 4.74 7.92 3.73
CA GLU A 209 4.80 8.23 2.31
C GLU A 209 3.75 7.40 1.57
N TYR A 210 2.91 8.09 0.82
CA TYR A 210 1.95 7.51 -0.10
C TYR A 210 2.32 7.92 -1.51
N SER A 211 2.54 6.95 -2.38
CA SER A 211 2.89 7.14 -3.77
C SER A 211 1.89 6.44 -4.66
N PHE A 212 1.37 7.16 -5.64
CA PHE A 212 0.52 6.62 -6.68
C PHE A 212 1.16 6.84 -8.04
N SER A 213 1.36 5.77 -8.81
CA SER A 213 2.02 5.81 -10.13
C SER A 213 1.04 5.41 -11.21
N TYR A 214 0.89 6.24 -12.26
CA TYR A 214 0.01 5.92 -13.38
C TYR A 214 0.52 6.50 -14.70
N LYS A 215 0.04 5.97 -15.84
CA LYS A 215 0.46 6.41 -17.17
C LYS A 215 -0.07 7.79 -17.59
N ASN A 216 -1.20 8.21 -17.02
CA ASN A 216 -1.76 9.54 -17.24
C ASN A 216 -1.46 10.44 -16.03
N GLU A 217 -0.81 11.57 -16.27
CA GLU A 217 -0.33 12.51 -15.24
C GLU A 217 -1.47 13.14 -14.44
N LEU A 218 -2.50 13.61 -15.13
CA LEU A 218 -3.65 14.25 -14.50
C LEU A 218 -4.47 13.25 -13.68
N PHE A 219 -4.66 12.05 -14.21
CA PHE A 219 -5.31 10.98 -13.46
C PHE A 219 -4.51 10.64 -12.20
N ALA A 220 -3.18 10.46 -12.33
CA ALA A 220 -2.32 10.15 -11.20
C ALA A 220 -2.47 11.17 -10.07
N LYS A 221 -2.44 12.46 -10.38
CA LYS A 221 -2.62 13.53 -9.39
C LYS A 221 -4.01 13.54 -8.78
N ARG A 222 -5.05 13.56 -9.61
CA ARG A 222 -6.45 13.71 -9.13
C ARG A 222 -6.90 12.50 -8.32
N PHE A 223 -6.61 11.30 -8.81
CA PHE A 223 -6.97 10.07 -8.10
C PHE A 223 -6.24 9.95 -6.76
N SER A 224 -4.93 10.20 -6.73
CA SER A 224 -4.16 10.13 -5.49
C SER A 224 -4.63 11.12 -4.43
N GLU A 225 -5.02 12.34 -4.84
CA GLU A 225 -5.58 13.36 -3.95
C GLU A 225 -6.97 12.93 -3.41
N ALA A 226 -7.83 12.46 -4.28
CA ALA A 226 -9.17 11.97 -3.90
C ALA A 226 -9.06 10.76 -2.96
N HIS A 227 -8.16 9.81 -3.26
CA HIS A 227 -7.97 8.63 -2.43
C HIS A 227 -7.41 8.97 -1.05
N LEU A 228 -6.40 9.84 -0.98
CA LEU A 228 -5.86 10.28 0.30
C LEU A 228 -6.90 11.00 1.15
N ASN A 229 -7.74 11.84 0.54
CA ASN A 229 -8.83 12.52 1.24
C ASN A 229 -9.90 11.54 1.71
N ALA A 230 -10.34 10.59 0.87
CA ALA A 230 -11.31 9.57 1.25
C ALA A 230 -10.83 8.71 2.43
N VAL A 231 -9.55 8.32 2.43
CA VAL A 231 -8.94 7.57 3.53
C VAL A 231 -8.85 8.41 4.80
N LYS A 232 -8.48 9.69 4.67
CA LYS A 232 -8.43 10.64 5.79
C LYS A 232 -9.81 10.80 6.43
N ASP A 233 -10.82 11.04 5.63
CA ASP A 233 -12.19 11.27 6.11
C ASP A 233 -12.74 10.01 6.79
N PHE A 234 -12.55 8.84 6.20
CA PHE A 234 -12.91 7.55 6.79
C PHE A 234 -12.17 7.28 8.13
N TYR A 235 -10.89 7.62 8.20
CA TYR A 235 -10.10 7.45 9.42
C TYR A 235 -10.59 8.35 10.54
N VAL A 236 -10.86 9.64 10.25
CA VAL A 236 -11.39 10.59 11.22
C VAL A 236 -12.79 10.15 11.69
N GLU A 237 -13.68 9.82 10.75
CA GLU A 237 -15.04 9.36 11.03
C GLU A 237 -15.03 8.13 11.94
N THR A 238 -14.26 7.11 11.57
CA THR A 238 -14.17 5.87 12.35
C THR A 238 -13.63 6.10 13.75
N LYS A 239 -12.62 6.96 13.89
CA LYS A 239 -12.02 7.27 15.18
C LYS A 239 -12.94 8.08 16.08
N THR A 240 -13.73 8.97 15.52
CA THR A 240 -14.64 9.83 16.30
C THR A 240 -16.05 9.25 16.45
N ALA A 241 -16.39 8.18 15.75
CA ALA A 241 -17.75 7.63 15.73
C ALA A 241 -18.30 7.27 17.14
N MET A 242 -17.44 6.70 18.00
CA MET A 242 -17.82 6.36 19.38
C MET A 242 -18.06 7.60 20.23
N SER A 243 -17.15 8.57 20.16
CA SER A 243 -17.27 9.85 20.88
C SER A 243 -18.52 10.61 20.44
N THR A 244 -18.80 10.67 19.14
CA THR A 244 -20.02 11.28 18.58
C THR A 244 -21.29 10.62 19.16
N LYS A 245 -21.34 9.30 19.13
CA LYS A 245 -22.49 8.54 19.65
C LYS A 245 -22.72 8.73 21.16
N ASN A 246 -21.63 8.88 21.92
CA ASN A 246 -21.72 9.19 23.33
C ASN A 246 -22.21 10.61 23.59
N ILE A 247 -21.71 11.59 22.86
CA ILE A 247 -22.18 12.99 22.92
C ILE A 247 -23.67 13.07 22.63
N GLU A 248 -24.15 12.40 21.57
CA GLU A 248 -25.58 12.34 21.23
C GLU A 248 -26.43 11.79 22.40
N ARG A 249 -25.97 10.70 23.04
CA ARG A 249 -26.66 10.10 24.19
C ARG A 249 -26.71 11.04 25.39
N PHE A 250 -25.60 11.70 25.70
CA PHE A 250 -25.55 12.64 26.82
C PHE A 250 -26.34 13.91 26.50
N GLN A 251 -26.37 14.37 25.26
CA GLN A 251 -27.20 15.49 24.83
C GLN A 251 -28.70 15.16 25.01
N TYR A 252 -29.14 14.01 24.51
CA TYR A 252 -30.51 13.54 24.68
C TYR A 252 -30.92 13.48 26.17
N ARG A 253 -29.99 12.95 27.02
CA ARG A 253 -30.24 12.88 28.46
C ARG A 253 -30.33 14.26 29.12
N ALA A 254 -29.46 15.19 28.73
CA ALA A 254 -29.51 16.57 29.20
C ALA A 254 -30.84 17.25 28.86
N ASP A 255 -31.30 17.09 27.60
CA ASP A 255 -32.54 17.65 27.11
C ASP A 255 -33.75 17.06 27.83
N SER A 256 -33.76 15.73 28.09
CA SER A 256 -34.82 15.06 28.86
C SER A 256 -34.91 15.58 30.30
N ILE A 257 -33.77 15.67 30.99
CA ILE A 257 -33.73 16.17 32.39
C ILE A 257 -34.14 17.65 32.44
N LYS A 258 -33.74 18.46 31.47
CA LYS A 258 -34.14 19.88 31.35
C LYS A 258 -35.64 20.02 31.21
N GLU A 259 -36.28 19.17 30.40
CA GLU A 259 -37.74 19.16 30.26
C GLU A 259 -38.45 18.75 31.55
N GLU A 260 -37.94 17.67 32.23
CA GLU A 260 -38.48 17.24 33.53
C GLU A 260 -38.35 18.32 34.60
N LEU A 261 -37.19 18.98 34.66
CA LEU A 261 -36.95 20.09 35.57
C LEU A 261 -37.93 21.24 35.31
N GLY A 262 -38.15 21.59 34.01
CA GLY A 262 -39.10 22.59 33.63
C GLY A 262 -40.54 22.26 34.06
N LYS A 263 -40.97 21.01 33.93
CA LYS A 263 -42.27 20.51 34.40
C LYS A 263 -42.36 20.56 35.91
N ALA A 264 -41.32 20.18 36.65
CA ALA A 264 -41.32 20.25 38.13
C ALA A 264 -41.40 21.69 38.65
N ILE A 265 -40.70 22.64 38.02
CA ILE A 265 -40.74 24.05 38.35
C ILE A 265 -42.18 24.61 38.11
N ALA A 266 -42.76 24.28 36.94
CA ALA A 266 -44.14 24.70 36.62
C ALA A 266 -45.16 24.10 37.58
N LEU A 267 -45.01 22.82 37.94
CA LEU A 267 -45.85 22.14 38.94
C LEU A 267 -45.76 22.82 40.32
N ARG A 268 -44.54 23.17 40.75
CA ARG A 268 -44.35 23.91 42.00
C ARG A 268 -45.05 25.25 42.00
N ALA A 269 -44.90 26.03 40.91
CA ALA A 269 -45.57 27.34 40.77
C ALA A 269 -47.09 27.20 40.81
N ALA A 270 -47.66 26.27 40.03
CA ALA A 270 -49.09 25.99 40.03
C ALA A 270 -49.62 25.53 41.40
N TYR A 271 -48.88 24.67 42.12
CA TYR A 271 -49.22 24.19 43.44
C TYR A 271 -49.25 25.32 44.47
N LEU A 272 -48.30 26.23 44.47
CA LEU A 272 -48.22 27.37 45.36
C LEU A 272 -49.33 28.39 45.08
N ASP A 273 -49.64 28.66 43.81
CA ASP A 273 -50.74 29.57 43.41
C ASP A 273 -52.09 29.04 43.82
N HIS A 274 -52.34 27.74 43.66
CA HIS A 274 -53.62 27.12 44.07
C HIS A 274 -53.84 27.10 45.58
N ASN A 275 -52.78 26.99 46.37
CA ASN A 275 -52.82 26.87 47.81
C ASN A 275 -52.42 28.16 48.58
N ARG A 276 -52.54 29.32 47.93
CA ARG A 276 -52.07 30.63 48.44
C ARG A 276 -52.61 31.01 49.83
N ASN A 277 -53.82 30.58 50.17
CA ASN A 277 -54.49 30.90 51.40
C ASN A 277 -54.63 29.72 52.38
N ALA A 278 -54.02 28.59 52.05
CA ALA A 278 -54.13 27.38 52.86
C ALA A 278 -52.87 27.17 53.75
N SER A 279 -53.09 27.12 55.05
CA SER A 279 -52.04 26.84 56.01
C SER A 279 -52.26 25.45 56.65
N GLY A 280 -51.56 24.45 56.16
CA GLY A 280 -51.63 23.10 56.73
C GLY A 280 -50.31 22.35 56.55
N LEU A 281 -49.93 21.51 57.50
CA LEU A 281 -48.71 20.69 57.48
C LEU A 281 -48.60 19.77 56.26
N GLY A 282 -49.74 19.30 55.69
CA GLY A 282 -49.76 18.48 54.49
C GLY A 282 -49.36 19.25 53.20
N ILE A 283 -49.72 20.54 53.15
CA ILE A 283 -49.42 21.41 52.01
C ILE A 283 -47.93 21.77 51.98
N SER A 284 -47.34 22.09 53.12
CA SER A 284 -45.95 22.40 53.26
C SER A 284 -45.06 21.15 52.96
N SER A 285 -45.49 19.96 53.39
CA SER A 285 -44.81 18.69 53.11
C SER A 285 -44.80 18.38 51.61
N HIS A 286 -45.91 18.59 50.88
CA HIS A 286 -45.98 18.32 49.46
C HIS A 286 -45.15 19.32 48.64
N ALA A 287 -45.23 20.63 48.97
CA ALA A 287 -44.37 21.64 48.37
C ALA A 287 -42.88 21.37 48.60
N HIS A 288 -42.52 20.90 49.77
CA HIS A 288 -41.13 20.51 50.10
C HIS A 288 -40.66 19.31 49.28
N LYS A 289 -41.52 18.30 49.05
CA LYS A 289 -41.20 17.17 48.15
C LYS A 289 -40.90 17.63 46.74
N ILE A 290 -41.75 18.50 46.12
CA ILE A 290 -41.51 19.05 44.79
C ILE A 290 -40.21 19.85 44.77
N GLU A 291 -39.92 20.62 45.82
CA GLU A 291 -38.65 21.35 45.94
C GLU A 291 -37.43 20.40 45.97
N MET A 292 -37.51 19.28 46.71
CA MET A 292 -36.46 18.26 46.68
C MET A 292 -36.28 17.65 45.31
N ASP A 293 -37.38 17.36 44.58
CA ASP A 293 -37.32 16.83 43.20
C ASP A 293 -36.64 17.84 42.26
N ILE A 294 -36.95 19.13 42.38
CA ILE A 294 -36.29 20.21 41.65
C ILE A 294 -34.80 20.28 41.95
N GLN A 295 -34.40 20.19 43.20
CA GLN A 295 -32.99 20.20 43.61
C GLN A 295 -32.24 19.01 43.04
N VAL A 296 -32.83 17.81 43.12
CA VAL A 296 -32.21 16.57 42.55
C VAL A 296 -32.08 16.68 41.04
N LEU A 297 -33.16 17.11 40.33
CA LEU A 297 -33.14 17.30 38.88
C LEU A 297 -32.14 18.40 38.44
N SER A 298 -32.06 19.50 39.19
CA SER A 298 -31.09 20.57 38.93
C SER A 298 -29.65 20.13 39.09
N ALA A 299 -29.36 19.39 40.21
CA ALA A 299 -28.02 18.84 40.42
C ALA A 299 -27.66 17.81 39.35
N THR A 300 -28.58 16.92 38.97
CA THR A 300 -28.39 15.92 37.95
C THR A 300 -28.18 16.58 36.56
N TYR A 301 -28.96 17.62 36.24
CA TYR A 301 -28.78 18.39 35.01
C TYR A 301 -27.40 19.02 34.91
N ALA A 302 -26.94 19.68 35.99
CA ALA A 302 -25.64 20.29 36.07
C ALA A 302 -24.50 19.26 35.87
N GLU A 303 -24.62 18.08 36.50
CA GLU A 303 -23.65 16.98 36.34
C GLU A 303 -23.61 16.45 34.89
N VAL A 304 -24.80 16.21 34.29
CA VAL A 304 -24.88 15.70 32.91
C VAL A 304 -24.34 16.71 31.91
N VAL A 305 -24.65 18.02 32.08
CA VAL A 305 -24.09 19.08 31.21
C VAL A 305 -22.57 19.17 31.37
N LYS A 306 -22.04 19.10 32.56
CA LYS A 306 -20.60 19.08 32.83
C LYS A 306 -19.92 17.90 32.08
N ASN A 307 -20.50 16.72 32.20
CA ASN A 307 -19.97 15.53 31.52
C ASN A 307 -20.08 15.64 30.00
N LEU A 308 -21.19 16.20 29.48
CA LEU A 308 -21.36 16.46 28.07
C LEU A 308 -20.29 17.41 27.50
N GLU A 309 -20.01 18.52 28.20
CA GLU A 309 -18.96 19.45 27.78
C GLU A 309 -17.55 18.80 27.86
N ALA A 310 -17.30 17.98 28.86
CA ALA A 310 -16.05 17.21 28.94
C ALA A 310 -15.91 16.25 27.75
N LEU A 311 -16.96 15.52 27.36
CA LEU A 311 -16.95 14.62 26.20
C LEU A 311 -16.74 15.38 24.89
N LYS A 312 -17.34 16.57 24.70
CA LYS A 312 -17.11 17.42 23.54
C LYS A 312 -15.64 17.88 23.43
N LEU A 313 -15.03 18.26 24.56
CA LEU A 313 -13.62 18.64 24.60
C LEU A 313 -12.71 17.46 24.29
N ASP A 314 -13.04 16.26 24.79
CA ASP A 314 -12.27 15.04 24.51
C ASP A 314 -12.37 14.66 23.03
N GLN A 315 -13.55 14.77 22.42
CA GLN A 315 -13.71 14.54 20.97
C GLN A 315 -12.81 15.45 20.13
N VAL A 316 -12.72 16.74 20.48
CA VAL A 316 -11.81 17.69 19.78
C VAL A 316 -10.36 17.26 19.93
N ARG A 317 -9.96 16.75 21.09
CA ARG A 317 -8.60 16.27 21.36
C ARG A 317 -8.29 14.95 20.66
N GLU A 318 -9.29 14.06 20.59
CA GLU A 318 -9.16 12.74 19.95
C GLU A 318 -9.17 12.81 18.43
N THR A 319 -9.69 13.90 17.85
CA THR A 319 -9.70 14.07 16.38
C THR A 319 -8.28 14.09 15.85
N PRO A 320 -7.85 13.07 15.09
CA PRO A 320 -6.48 12.97 14.63
C PRO A 320 -6.18 14.06 13.60
N LEU A 321 -5.09 14.77 13.80
CA LEU A 321 -4.61 15.75 12.83
C LEU A 321 -3.70 15.04 11.81
N ILE A 322 -4.23 14.81 10.61
CA ILE A 322 -3.41 14.35 9.48
C ILE A 322 -2.85 15.56 8.77
N GLN A 323 -1.57 15.81 8.98
CA GLN A 323 -0.88 16.94 8.36
C GLN A 323 -0.10 16.47 7.12
N ILE A 324 -0.49 16.98 5.96
CA ILE A 324 0.25 16.77 4.72
C ILE A 324 1.42 17.73 4.69
N ILE A 325 2.63 17.16 4.65
CA ILE A 325 3.90 17.91 4.66
C ILE A 325 4.32 18.25 3.24
N ASP A 326 4.19 17.27 2.34
CA ASP A 326 4.56 17.42 0.94
C ASP A 326 3.43 16.93 0.02
N LYS A 327 3.15 17.71 -1.02
CA LYS A 327 2.11 17.44 -2.03
C LYS A 327 2.74 17.41 -3.42
N PRO A 328 2.27 16.56 -4.31
CA PRO A 328 2.73 16.56 -5.69
C PRO A 328 2.17 17.76 -6.46
N TYR A 329 3.06 18.48 -7.15
CA TYR A 329 2.73 19.56 -8.07
C TYR A 329 3.03 19.13 -9.51
N LEU A 330 2.27 19.67 -10.45
CA LEU A 330 2.53 19.48 -11.88
C LEU A 330 3.73 20.35 -12.34
N PRO A 331 4.64 19.84 -13.18
CA PRO A 331 4.65 18.48 -13.73
C PRO A 331 5.12 17.42 -12.71
N LEU A 332 4.49 16.23 -12.75
CA LEU A 332 4.86 15.12 -11.87
C LEU A 332 6.19 14.49 -12.30
N PRO A 333 7.00 13.99 -11.36
CA PRO A 333 8.16 13.17 -11.67
C PRO A 333 7.74 11.93 -12.46
N ASN A 334 8.50 11.59 -13.50
CA ASN A 334 8.23 10.45 -14.33
C ASN A 334 9.39 9.45 -14.36
N ASP A 335 9.06 8.16 -14.50
CA ASP A 335 10.02 7.07 -14.63
C ASP A 335 10.28 6.75 -16.11
N LYS A 336 10.59 7.77 -16.90
CA LYS A 336 10.93 7.59 -18.30
C LYS A 336 12.35 7.08 -18.44
N MET A 337 12.49 5.84 -18.86
CA MET A 337 13.81 5.29 -19.17
C MET A 337 14.37 5.99 -20.41
N ARG A 338 15.47 6.73 -20.25
CA ARG A 338 16.12 7.36 -21.41
C ARG A 338 16.57 6.26 -22.37
N LYS A 339 16.19 6.38 -23.65
CA LYS A 339 16.50 5.40 -24.71
C LYS A 339 18.00 5.04 -24.75
N LEU A 340 18.87 6.03 -24.50
CA LEU A 340 20.32 5.84 -24.44
C LEU A 340 20.74 4.92 -23.26
N LYS A 341 20.07 5.02 -22.08
CA LYS A 341 20.33 4.10 -20.95
C LYS A 341 19.97 2.67 -21.33
N GLY A 342 18.83 2.45 -22.01
CA GLY A 342 18.44 1.13 -22.47
C GLY A 342 19.44 0.52 -23.44
N LEU A 343 19.96 1.30 -24.39
CA LEU A 343 20.98 0.88 -25.34
C LEU A 343 22.28 0.48 -24.64
N ILE A 344 22.76 1.30 -23.69
CA ILE A 344 24.00 1.02 -22.95
C ILE A 344 23.85 -0.23 -22.09
N ILE A 345 22.77 -0.34 -21.32
CA ILE A 345 22.53 -1.50 -20.41
C ILE A 345 22.36 -2.78 -21.25
N GLY A 346 21.56 -2.75 -22.32
CA GLY A 346 21.33 -3.89 -23.20
C GLY A 346 22.63 -4.34 -23.90
N GLY A 347 23.41 -3.39 -24.42
CA GLY A 347 24.70 -3.67 -25.07
C GLY A 347 25.73 -4.26 -24.11
N PHE A 348 25.86 -3.69 -22.90
CA PHE A 348 26.78 -4.17 -21.88
C PHE A 348 26.40 -5.58 -21.39
N LEU A 349 25.13 -5.83 -21.11
CA LEU A 349 24.65 -7.13 -20.62
C LEU A 349 24.85 -8.23 -21.67
N ALA A 350 24.49 -7.94 -22.93
CA ALA A 350 24.69 -8.89 -24.03
C ALA A 350 26.17 -9.14 -24.33
N GLY A 351 27.01 -8.10 -24.30
CA GLY A 351 28.45 -8.21 -24.44
C GLY A 351 29.06 -9.07 -23.33
N PHE A 352 28.67 -8.84 -22.09
CA PHE A 352 29.13 -9.62 -20.93
C PHE A 352 28.72 -11.10 -21.03
N LEU A 353 27.45 -11.37 -21.36
CA LEU A 353 26.97 -12.74 -21.56
C LEU A 353 27.67 -13.44 -22.72
N SER A 354 28.00 -12.72 -23.80
CA SER A 354 28.75 -13.29 -24.93
C SER A 354 30.16 -13.70 -24.56
N VAL A 355 30.84 -12.92 -23.70
CA VAL A 355 32.18 -13.26 -23.19
C VAL A 355 32.10 -14.51 -22.33
N ILE A 356 31.15 -14.62 -21.43
CA ILE A 356 30.93 -15.84 -20.61
C ILE A 356 30.68 -17.05 -21.53
N GLY A 357 29.79 -16.90 -22.51
CA GLY A 357 29.47 -17.96 -23.47
C GLY A 357 30.69 -18.43 -24.27
N LEU A 358 31.57 -17.51 -24.70
CA LEU A 358 32.83 -17.85 -25.39
C LEU A 358 33.83 -18.58 -24.50
N VAL A 359 33.94 -18.22 -23.23
CA VAL A 359 34.79 -18.88 -22.25
C VAL A 359 34.30 -20.31 -22.02
N LEU A 360 33.01 -20.49 -21.77
CA LEU A 360 32.40 -21.81 -21.60
C LEU A 360 32.55 -22.67 -22.86
N TRP A 361 32.32 -22.12 -24.03
CA TRP A 361 32.51 -22.81 -25.31
C TRP A 361 33.98 -23.25 -25.51
N SER A 362 34.93 -22.38 -25.19
CA SER A 362 36.35 -22.69 -25.24
C SER A 362 36.71 -23.84 -24.29
N TYR A 363 36.14 -23.86 -23.09
CA TYR A 363 36.35 -24.93 -22.09
C TYR A 363 35.81 -26.28 -22.58
N VAL A 364 34.60 -26.30 -23.15
CA VAL A 364 33.99 -27.52 -23.72
C VAL A 364 34.80 -28.05 -24.89
N LEU A 365 35.31 -27.18 -25.78
CA LEU A 365 36.16 -27.59 -26.90
C LEU A 365 37.50 -28.21 -26.42
N LYS A 366 38.10 -27.66 -25.36
CA LYS A 366 39.31 -28.22 -24.75
C LYS A 366 39.06 -29.61 -24.15
N MET A 367 37.93 -29.78 -23.44
CA MET A 367 37.58 -31.10 -22.89
C MET A 367 37.39 -32.16 -23.98
N LYS A 368 36.72 -31.80 -25.10
CA LYS A 368 36.51 -32.72 -26.21
C LYS A 368 37.81 -33.10 -26.89
N LYS A 369 38.73 -32.15 -27.07
CA LYS A 369 40.03 -32.40 -27.69
C LYS A 369 40.92 -33.30 -26.80
N ASN A 370 40.90 -33.12 -25.49
CA ASN A 370 41.66 -33.97 -24.56
C ASN A 370 41.10 -35.42 -24.55
N GLY A 371 39.78 -35.60 -24.58
CA GLY A 371 39.15 -36.92 -24.66
C GLY A 371 39.45 -37.68 -25.98
N GLU A 372 39.62 -36.95 -27.11
CA GLU A 372 40.04 -37.57 -28.39
C GLU A 372 41.53 -37.98 -28.38
N THR A 373 42.39 -37.23 -27.66
CA THR A 373 43.82 -37.55 -27.53
C THR A 373 44.04 -38.77 -26.64
N ASP A 374 43.33 -38.89 -25.51
CA ASP A 374 43.38 -40.04 -24.61
C ASP A 374 42.91 -41.35 -25.31
N GLN A 375 41.89 -41.28 -26.17
CA GLN A 375 41.46 -42.43 -26.95
C GLN A 375 42.46 -42.85 -28.03
N GLN A 376 43.16 -41.90 -28.65
CA GLN A 376 44.25 -42.24 -29.60
C GLN A 376 45.46 -42.85 -28.94
N GLU A 377 45.86 -42.43 -27.73
CA GLU A 377 46.94 -43.05 -26.96
C GLU A 377 46.60 -44.46 -26.54
N ILE A 378 45.36 -44.73 -26.14
CA ILE A 378 44.90 -46.09 -25.75
C ILE A 378 44.92 -47.02 -26.98
N VAL A 379 44.51 -46.57 -28.16
CA VAL A 379 44.51 -47.36 -29.40
C VAL A 379 45.96 -47.64 -29.89
N LEU A 380 46.86 -46.66 -29.73
CA LEU A 380 48.28 -46.86 -30.09
C LEU A 380 49.00 -47.77 -29.11
N ALA A 381 48.69 -47.78 -27.82
CA ALA A 381 49.23 -48.67 -26.82
C ALA A 381 48.75 -50.12 -27.04
N ASP A 382 47.53 -50.35 -27.47
CA ASP A 382 46.99 -51.69 -27.78
C ASP A 382 47.57 -52.27 -29.08
N ASN A 383 47.92 -51.43 -30.07
CA ASN A 383 48.60 -51.87 -31.30
C ASN A 383 50.09 -52.12 -31.14
N SER A 384 50.78 -51.63 -30.11
CA SER A 384 52.21 -51.85 -29.82
C SER A 384 52.42 -53.10 -28.97
N SER A 385 51.41 -53.73 -28.43
CA SER A 385 51.43 -54.93 -27.59
C SER A 385 51.15 -56.25 -28.36
N LYS A 386 50.84 -56.13 -29.66
CA LYS A 386 50.70 -57.26 -30.58
C LYS A 386 51.97 -57.38 -31.45
#